data_6921509d97875a4a3f58eecebd2a5871
#
_entry.id   6921509d97875a4a3f58eecebd2a5871
#
_cell.length_a   1.000
_cell.length_b   1.000
_cell.length_c   1.000
_cell.angle_alpha   90.00
_cell.angle_beta   90.00
_cell.angle_gamma   90.00
#
_symmetry.space_group_name_H-M   'P 1'
#
loop_
_entity.id
_entity.type
_entity.pdbx_description
1 polymer ?
#
loop_
_entity_poly.entity_id
_entity_poly.type
_entity_poly.pdbx_seq_one_letter_code
_entity_poly.pdbx_strand_id
1 'polypeptide(L)'
;RNVDITVICVNNFTYGMTGGQVAPTSPKFSMATTTPYGNLESPFNLAHLADSSGASYVSRFTTFHVRPLVNTIKEALTKNGFSFVEVLSPCPTLFARRNRLGDGLDIMRVFKEKSIRRDGLSTDAAFVDVMNGPITVGKFKDRPREAFLDVYNDAMTKALGKERFRPYGPVTMRDPKGNGG
;
A
#
# COMPACT_ATOMS: atom_id res chain seq x y z
N ARG A 1 1.02 0.48 15.85
CA ARG A 1 2.11 1.39 16.30
C ARG A 1 2.66 2.11 15.06
N ASN A 2 2.94 3.40 15.19
CA ASN A 2 3.48 4.21 14.09
C ASN A 2 5.01 4.06 13.99
N VAL A 3 5.45 2.86 13.62
CA VAL A 3 6.87 2.55 13.41
C VAL A 3 7.33 3.20 12.10
N ASP A 4 8.56 3.67 12.04
CA ASP A 4 9.12 4.34 10.87
C ASP A 4 9.48 3.32 9.77
N ILE A 5 8.45 2.91 9.03
CA ILE A 5 8.55 1.97 7.90
C ILE A 5 7.67 2.42 6.74
N THR A 6 8.13 2.18 5.53
CA THR A 6 7.32 2.33 4.32
C THR A 6 7.03 0.97 3.72
N VAL A 7 5.74 0.66 3.56
CA VAL A 7 5.28 -0.55 2.90
C VAL A 7 4.74 -0.21 1.52
N ILE A 8 5.33 -0.80 0.48
CA ILE A 8 4.82 -0.74 -0.89
C ILE A 8 4.21 -2.11 -1.20
N CYS A 9 2.89 -2.17 -1.22
CA CYS A 9 2.15 -3.39 -1.44
C CYS A 9 1.71 -3.50 -2.91
N VAL A 10 2.29 -4.43 -3.66
CA VAL A 10 1.85 -4.73 -5.02
C VAL A 10 0.71 -5.72 -4.97
N ASN A 11 -0.50 -5.24 -5.20
CA ASN A 11 -1.72 -6.02 -5.17
C ASN A 11 -2.04 -6.56 -6.57
N ASN A 12 -1.83 -7.85 -6.78
CA ASN A 12 -2.07 -8.56 -8.04
C ASN A 12 -3.39 -9.34 -8.07
N PHE A 13 -4.22 -9.24 -7.02
CA PHE A 13 -5.52 -9.88 -6.83
C PHE A 13 -5.52 -11.41 -6.78
N THR A 14 -4.37 -12.06 -6.67
CA THR A 14 -4.29 -13.53 -6.61
C THR A 14 -2.96 -13.97 -6.03
N TYR A 15 -2.88 -15.18 -5.49
CA TYR A 15 -1.59 -15.81 -5.20
C TYR A 15 -0.99 -16.35 -6.51
N GLY A 16 -0.27 -15.47 -7.24
CA GLY A 16 0.23 -15.78 -8.59
C GLY A 16 1.28 -16.88 -8.63
N MET A 17 2.27 -16.84 -7.72
CA MET A 17 3.40 -17.78 -7.74
C MET A 17 2.96 -19.23 -7.51
N THR A 18 1.96 -19.46 -6.69
CA THR A 18 1.48 -20.80 -6.31
C THR A 18 0.37 -21.35 -7.20
N GLY A 19 -0.01 -20.65 -8.26
CA GLY A 19 -0.96 -21.17 -9.26
C GLY A 19 -2.29 -20.45 -9.36
N GLY A 20 -2.43 -19.26 -8.79
CA GLY A 20 -3.62 -18.41 -8.98
C GLY A 20 -4.78 -18.72 -8.05
N GLN A 21 -4.49 -19.00 -6.78
CA GLN A 21 -5.50 -19.16 -5.74
C GLN A 21 -6.14 -17.82 -5.39
N VAL A 22 -7.33 -17.86 -4.82
CA VAL A 22 -8.00 -16.69 -4.27
C VAL A 22 -7.16 -16.07 -3.16
N ALA A 23 -7.00 -14.75 -3.19
CA ALA A 23 -6.31 -13.96 -2.17
C ALA A 23 -7.31 -13.10 -1.40
N PRO A 24 -6.98 -12.60 -0.22
CA PRO A 24 -7.87 -11.70 0.54
C PRO A 24 -8.30 -10.45 -0.22
N THR A 25 -7.54 -10.04 -1.23
CA THR A 25 -7.84 -8.87 -2.09
C THR A 25 -8.50 -9.25 -3.41
N SER A 26 -8.79 -10.53 -3.65
CA SER A 26 -9.48 -10.95 -4.89
C SER A 26 -10.87 -10.33 -4.94
N PRO A 27 -11.25 -9.67 -6.03
CA PRO A 27 -12.56 -9.06 -6.18
C PRO A 27 -13.69 -10.08 -6.02
N LYS A 28 -14.83 -9.60 -5.51
CA LYS A 28 -16.04 -10.41 -5.42
C LYS A 28 -16.45 -10.92 -6.81
N PHE A 29 -16.86 -12.17 -6.90
CA PHE A 29 -17.21 -12.89 -8.11
C PHE A 29 -16.05 -13.15 -9.09
N SER A 30 -14.82 -12.79 -8.77
CA SER A 30 -13.66 -13.16 -9.58
C SER A 30 -13.36 -14.65 -9.47
N MET A 31 -12.95 -15.25 -10.59
CA MET A 31 -12.55 -16.65 -10.66
C MET A 31 -11.07 -16.82 -10.30
N ALA A 32 -10.80 -17.83 -9.48
CA ALA A 32 -9.45 -18.26 -9.13
C ALA A 32 -9.37 -19.80 -9.17
N THR A 33 -8.19 -20.39 -9.03
CA THR A 33 -8.04 -21.85 -9.02
C THR A 33 -8.80 -22.52 -7.87
N THR A 34 -8.90 -21.85 -6.74
CA THR A 34 -9.63 -22.32 -5.55
C THR A 34 -11.09 -21.85 -5.48
N THR A 35 -11.48 -20.92 -6.35
CA THR A 35 -12.85 -20.41 -6.48
C THR A 35 -13.31 -20.44 -7.93
N PRO A 36 -13.48 -21.64 -8.54
CA PRO A 36 -13.78 -21.77 -9.97
C PRO A 36 -15.16 -21.22 -10.37
N TYR A 37 -16.07 -21.10 -9.40
CA TYR A 37 -17.43 -20.56 -9.60
C TYR A 37 -17.56 -19.08 -9.16
N GLY A 38 -16.44 -18.45 -8.83
CA GLY A 38 -16.38 -17.06 -8.35
C GLY A 38 -16.14 -16.94 -6.84
N ASN A 39 -15.44 -15.89 -6.47
CA ASN A 39 -15.20 -15.53 -5.06
C ASN A 39 -16.46 -14.91 -4.46
N LEU A 40 -17.00 -15.47 -3.39
CA LEU A 40 -18.21 -14.96 -2.71
C LEU A 40 -17.88 -13.94 -1.62
N GLU A 41 -16.63 -13.87 -1.20
CA GLU A 41 -16.19 -12.99 -0.12
C GLU A 41 -15.89 -11.57 -0.62
N SER A 42 -16.12 -10.61 0.25
CA SER A 42 -15.74 -9.22 -0.03
C SER A 42 -14.23 -9.05 0.13
N PRO A 43 -13.55 -8.39 -0.82
CA PRO A 43 -12.11 -8.18 -0.72
C PRO A 43 -11.74 -7.25 0.42
N PHE A 44 -10.56 -7.44 1.00
CA PHE A 44 -9.99 -6.49 1.95
C PHE A 44 -9.69 -5.14 1.27
N ASN A 45 -10.12 -4.07 1.91
CA ASN A 45 -9.68 -2.73 1.56
C ASN A 45 -8.36 -2.45 2.30
N LEU A 46 -7.22 -2.70 1.61
CA LEU A 46 -5.89 -2.56 2.21
C LEU A 46 -5.59 -1.13 2.64
N ALA A 47 -6.08 -0.12 1.91
CA ALA A 47 -5.93 1.28 2.30
C ALA A 47 -6.61 1.57 3.64
N HIS A 48 -7.84 1.06 3.82
CA HIS A 48 -8.56 1.21 5.08
C HIS A 48 -7.91 0.42 6.23
N LEU A 49 -7.43 -0.78 5.95
CA LEU A 49 -6.70 -1.59 6.94
C LEU A 49 -5.43 -0.87 7.42
N ALA A 50 -4.65 -0.30 6.52
CA ALA A 50 -3.44 0.45 6.87
C ALA A 50 -3.78 1.71 7.70
N ASP A 51 -4.81 2.45 7.29
CA ASP A 51 -5.29 3.63 8.04
C ASP A 51 -5.75 3.28 9.45
N SER A 52 -6.59 2.26 9.58
CA SER A 52 -7.09 1.77 10.88
C SER A 52 -5.96 1.24 11.77
N SER A 53 -4.89 0.70 11.17
CA SER A 53 -3.69 0.26 11.87
C SER A 53 -2.77 1.42 12.29
N GLY A 54 -3.12 2.65 11.93
CA GLY A 54 -2.44 3.86 12.39
C GLY A 54 -1.42 4.44 11.41
N ALA A 55 -1.46 4.09 10.12
CA ALA A 55 -0.60 4.71 9.12
C ALA A 55 -0.77 6.24 9.09
N SER A 56 0.35 6.96 8.98
CA SER A 56 0.38 8.41 8.81
C SER A 56 0.20 8.83 7.36
N TYR A 57 0.58 7.96 6.45
CA TYR A 57 0.45 8.16 5.01
C TYR A 57 -0.18 6.93 4.35
N VAL A 58 -1.23 7.13 3.55
CA VAL A 58 -1.91 6.06 2.81
C VAL A 58 -2.26 6.52 1.41
N SER A 59 -1.82 5.76 0.41
CA SER A 59 -2.13 6.05 -0.99
C SER A 59 -2.34 4.77 -1.79
N ARG A 60 -3.06 4.89 -2.92
CA ARG A 60 -3.26 3.82 -3.89
C ARG A 60 -3.17 4.39 -5.30
N PHE A 61 -2.39 3.73 -6.13
CA PHE A 61 -2.36 3.99 -7.57
C PHE A 61 -2.26 2.67 -8.34
N THR A 62 -2.57 2.72 -9.62
CA THR A 62 -2.40 1.59 -10.53
C THR A 62 -1.09 1.72 -11.30
N THR A 63 -0.63 0.65 -11.93
CA THR A 63 0.53 0.67 -12.82
C THR A 63 0.35 1.57 -14.05
N PHE A 64 -0.87 1.97 -14.39
CA PHE A 64 -1.13 2.99 -15.42
C PHE A 64 -0.71 4.41 -14.96
N HIS A 65 -0.82 4.71 -13.67
CA HIS A 65 -0.55 6.04 -13.10
C HIS A 65 0.93 6.22 -12.74
N VAL A 66 1.85 6.01 -13.69
CA VAL A 66 3.29 5.96 -13.43
C VAL A 66 3.81 7.20 -12.69
N ARG A 67 3.53 8.42 -13.20
CA ARG A 67 4.02 9.66 -12.58
C ARG A 67 3.46 9.89 -11.16
N PRO A 68 2.13 9.82 -10.94
CA PRO A 68 1.57 9.89 -9.59
C PRO A 68 2.12 8.81 -8.65
N LEU A 69 2.31 7.59 -9.15
CA LEU A 69 2.86 6.49 -8.37
C LEU A 69 4.31 6.75 -7.92
N VAL A 70 5.16 7.24 -8.83
CA VAL A 70 6.55 7.62 -8.49
C VAL A 70 6.57 8.73 -7.43
N ASN A 71 5.73 9.74 -7.59
CA ASN A 71 5.67 10.86 -6.65
C ASN A 71 5.19 10.41 -5.26
N THR A 72 4.14 9.58 -5.21
CA THR A 72 3.60 9.08 -3.94
C THR A 72 4.58 8.17 -3.21
N ILE A 73 5.37 7.35 -3.94
CA ILE A 73 6.44 6.54 -3.34
C ILE A 73 7.54 7.44 -2.77
N LYS A 74 7.99 8.46 -3.52
CA LYS A 74 8.97 9.42 -3.02
C LYS A 74 8.48 10.13 -1.75
N GLU A 75 7.23 10.61 -1.75
CA GLU A 75 6.62 11.21 -0.56
C GLU A 75 6.59 10.23 0.61
N ALA A 76 6.14 8.99 0.39
CA ALA A 76 6.04 7.97 1.43
C ALA A 76 7.39 7.67 2.10
N LEU A 77 8.47 7.63 1.30
CA LEU A 77 9.84 7.37 1.78
C LEU A 77 10.42 8.52 2.62
N THR A 78 9.85 9.71 2.56
CA THR A 78 10.29 10.88 3.35
C THR A 78 9.43 11.13 4.58
N LYS A 79 8.39 10.33 4.81
CA LYS A 79 7.51 10.48 5.97
C LYS A 79 8.08 9.79 7.21
N ASN A 80 7.95 10.44 8.35
CA ASN A 80 8.20 9.80 9.63
C ASN A 80 7.00 8.94 10.03
N GLY A 81 7.28 7.72 10.48
CA GLY A 81 6.27 6.76 10.88
C GLY A 81 5.79 5.85 9.74
N PHE A 82 4.69 5.16 9.97
CA PHE A 82 4.18 4.15 9.05
C PHE A 82 3.55 4.77 7.82
N SER A 83 4.10 4.44 6.65
CA SER A 83 3.57 4.81 5.33
C SER A 83 3.17 3.57 4.54
N PHE A 84 2.02 3.63 3.88
CA PHE A 84 1.49 2.54 3.07
C PHE A 84 1.12 3.01 1.66
N VAL A 85 1.69 2.37 0.65
CA VAL A 85 1.40 2.61 -0.76
C VAL A 85 0.90 1.32 -1.41
N GLU A 86 -0.36 1.29 -1.82
CA GLU A 86 -0.91 0.18 -2.59
C GLU A 86 -0.74 0.42 -4.08
N VAL A 87 -0.16 -0.56 -4.78
CA VAL A 87 0.04 -0.55 -6.23
C VAL A 87 -0.85 -1.62 -6.85
N LEU A 88 -1.91 -1.23 -7.54
CA LEU A 88 -2.76 -2.18 -8.24
C LEU A 88 -2.07 -2.64 -9.53
N SER A 89 -1.76 -3.95 -9.59
CA SER A 89 -1.06 -4.61 -10.68
C SER A 89 -1.59 -6.03 -10.89
N PRO A 90 -2.79 -6.19 -11.46
CA PRO A 90 -3.40 -7.50 -11.67
C PRO A 90 -2.47 -8.46 -12.42
N CYS A 91 -2.38 -9.69 -11.95
CA CYS A 91 -1.61 -10.73 -12.63
C CYS A 91 -2.20 -11.03 -14.02
N PRO A 92 -1.51 -10.76 -15.14
CA PRO A 92 -2.10 -10.92 -16.47
C PRO A 92 -2.35 -12.39 -16.81
N THR A 93 -1.50 -13.29 -16.36
CA THR A 93 -1.57 -14.72 -16.72
C THR A 93 -2.59 -15.51 -15.92
N LEU A 94 -2.73 -15.22 -14.62
CA LEU A 94 -3.59 -16.02 -13.73
C LEU A 94 -4.89 -15.31 -13.37
N PHE A 95 -4.82 -14.01 -13.05
CA PHE A 95 -6.03 -13.26 -12.69
C PHE A 95 -6.76 -12.71 -13.93
N ALA A 96 -6.11 -11.91 -14.76
CA ALA A 96 -6.76 -11.23 -15.88
C ALA A 96 -7.27 -12.20 -16.93
N ARG A 97 -6.44 -13.16 -17.35
CA ARG A 97 -6.81 -14.18 -18.32
C ARG A 97 -8.02 -15.01 -17.85
N ARG A 98 -8.02 -15.44 -16.58
CA ARG A 98 -9.12 -16.25 -16.01
C ARG A 98 -10.42 -15.46 -15.92
N ASN A 99 -10.33 -14.18 -15.63
CA ASN A 99 -11.48 -13.28 -15.50
C ASN A 99 -11.82 -12.52 -16.79
N ARG A 100 -11.26 -12.92 -17.94
CA ARG A 100 -11.54 -12.34 -19.27
C ARG A 100 -11.27 -10.84 -19.36
N LEU A 101 -10.29 -10.35 -18.59
CA LEU A 101 -9.85 -8.94 -18.62
C LEU A 101 -8.82 -8.66 -19.73
N GLY A 102 -8.53 -9.67 -20.57
CA GLY A 102 -7.57 -9.53 -21.65
C GLY A 102 -6.11 -9.64 -21.22
N ASP A 103 -5.23 -8.99 -21.95
CA ASP A 103 -3.80 -8.95 -21.72
C ASP A 103 -3.36 -7.72 -20.88
N GLY A 104 -2.06 -7.47 -20.83
CA GLY A 104 -1.52 -6.33 -20.07
C GLY A 104 -1.95 -4.97 -20.62
N LEU A 105 -2.16 -4.85 -21.94
CA LEU A 105 -2.63 -3.61 -22.55
C LEU A 105 -4.11 -3.38 -22.24
N ASP A 106 -4.91 -4.43 -22.24
CA ASP A 106 -6.32 -4.35 -21.87
C ASP A 106 -6.49 -3.94 -20.41
N ILE A 107 -5.63 -4.46 -19.51
CA ILE A 107 -5.59 -4.01 -18.12
C ILE A 107 -5.26 -2.52 -18.02
N MET A 108 -4.32 -2.02 -18.82
CA MET A 108 -4.01 -0.58 -18.84
C MET A 108 -5.19 0.26 -19.34
N ARG A 109 -5.98 -0.23 -20.31
CA ARG A 109 -7.23 0.41 -20.75
C ARG A 109 -8.27 0.45 -19.64
N VAL A 110 -8.49 -0.67 -18.96
CA VAL A 110 -9.38 -0.75 -17.79
C VAL A 110 -8.97 0.26 -16.73
N PHE A 111 -7.68 0.38 -16.42
CA PHE A 111 -7.19 1.37 -15.46
C PHE A 111 -7.43 2.81 -15.92
N LYS A 112 -7.20 3.09 -17.21
CA LYS A 112 -7.46 4.41 -17.78
C LYS A 112 -8.93 4.81 -17.68
N GLU A 113 -9.83 3.87 -17.97
CA GLU A 113 -11.27 4.13 -18.06
C GLU A 113 -11.98 4.13 -16.70
N LYS A 114 -11.60 3.20 -15.82
CA LYS A 114 -12.30 2.99 -14.54
C LYS A 114 -11.69 3.72 -13.35
N SER A 115 -10.47 4.25 -13.46
CA SER A 115 -9.83 4.91 -12.32
C SER A 115 -10.42 6.29 -12.07
N ILE A 116 -10.80 6.52 -10.81
CA ILE A 116 -11.29 7.81 -10.34
C ILE A 116 -10.33 8.30 -9.25
N ARG A 117 -9.64 9.41 -9.52
CA ARG A 117 -8.75 10.03 -8.54
C ARG A 117 -9.55 10.81 -7.51
N ARG A 118 -9.33 10.49 -6.23
CA ARG A 118 -9.96 11.11 -5.07
C ARG A 118 -8.94 11.30 -3.95
N ASP A 119 -8.17 12.38 -4.01
CA ASP A 119 -7.25 12.73 -2.94
C ASP A 119 -8.03 13.18 -1.69
N GLY A 120 -7.59 12.76 -0.50
CA GLY A 120 -8.25 13.09 0.77
C GLY A 120 -9.58 12.36 1.03
N LEU A 121 -10.00 11.44 0.16
CA LEU A 121 -11.18 10.61 0.42
C LEU A 121 -10.93 9.73 1.65
N SER A 122 -11.97 9.54 2.47
CA SER A 122 -11.91 8.59 3.57
C SER A 122 -11.61 7.17 3.07
N THR A 123 -10.70 6.48 3.74
CA THR A 123 -10.18 5.19 3.29
C THR A 123 -11.22 4.08 3.28
N ASP A 124 -12.25 4.16 4.11
CA ASP A 124 -13.40 3.23 4.12
C ASP A 124 -14.24 3.35 2.84
N ALA A 125 -14.32 4.55 2.25
CA ALA A 125 -15.01 4.80 0.99
C ALA A 125 -14.13 4.58 -0.26
N ALA A 126 -12.84 4.26 -0.09
CA ALA A 126 -11.91 4.04 -1.19
C ALA A 126 -12.00 2.61 -1.75
N PHE A 127 -13.02 2.34 -2.57
CA PHE A 127 -13.28 1.02 -3.13
C PHE A 127 -12.41 0.71 -4.36
N VAL A 128 -12.22 -0.61 -4.57
CA VAL A 128 -11.60 -1.16 -5.77
C VAL A 128 -12.49 -2.28 -6.30
N ASP A 129 -13.08 -2.05 -7.45
CA ASP A 129 -13.76 -3.10 -8.21
C ASP A 129 -13.28 -3.10 -9.66
N VAL A 130 -12.19 -3.82 -9.89
CA VAL A 130 -11.59 -3.94 -11.24
C VAL A 130 -12.52 -4.68 -12.21
N MET A 131 -13.46 -5.49 -11.72
CA MET A 131 -14.39 -6.25 -12.55
C MET A 131 -15.54 -5.37 -13.06
N ASN A 132 -16.32 -4.78 -12.16
CA ASN A 132 -17.60 -4.21 -12.50
C ASN A 132 -17.77 -2.74 -12.10
N GLY A 133 -16.89 -2.23 -11.23
CA GLY A 133 -17.06 -0.91 -10.63
C GLY A 133 -15.88 0.04 -10.87
N PRO A 134 -15.89 1.14 -10.15
CA PRO A 134 -14.81 2.11 -10.19
C PRO A 134 -13.57 1.62 -9.43
N ILE A 135 -12.42 2.14 -9.83
CA ILE A 135 -11.15 1.95 -9.13
C ILE A 135 -10.77 3.28 -8.51
N THR A 136 -10.98 3.42 -7.22
CA THR A 136 -10.62 4.65 -6.51
C THR A 136 -9.11 4.69 -6.27
N VAL A 137 -8.44 5.71 -6.80
CA VAL A 137 -7.00 5.95 -6.64
C VAL A 137 -6.76 7.34 -6.05
N GLY A 138 -5.61 7.55 -5.44
CA GLY A 138 -5.23 8.83 -4.88
C GLY A 138 -4.39 8.71 -3.61
N LYS A 139 -4.09 9.87 -3.04
CA LYS A 139 -3.51 10.02 -1.72
C LYS A 139 -4.66 10.24 -0.72
N PHE A 140 -5.00 9.21 0.03
CA PHE A 140 -6.16 9.22 0.93
C PHE A 140 -5.83 9.86 2.28
N LYS A 141 -4.61 9.65 2.76
CA LYS A 141 -4.17 10.17 4.05
C LYS A 141 -2.74 10.70 3.97
N ASP A 142 -2.54 11.85 4.53
CA ASP A 142 -1.23 12.46 4.74
C ASP A 142 -1.33 13.33 6.00
N ARG A 143 -1.15 12.72 7.16
CA ARG A 143 -1.26 13.39 8.46
C ARG A 143 -0.04 13.04 9.31
N PRO A 144 0.71 14.04 9.79
CA PRO A 144 1.81 13.79 10.71
C PRO A 144 1.27 13.14 11.98
N ARG A 145 1.98 12.13 12.46
CA ARG A 145 1.75 11.47 13.74
C ARG A 145 3.11 11.26 14.39
N GLU A 146 3.14 11.33 15.70
CA GLU A 146 4.36 10.99 16.44
C GLU A 146 4.82 9.58 16.07
N ALA A 147 6.06 9.45 15.61
CA ALA A 147 6.66 8.17 15.35
C ALA A 147 6.92 7.42 16.66
N PHE A 148 6.88 6.10 16.60
CA PHE A 148 7.15 5.27 17.77
C PHE A 148 8.50 5.60 18.42
N LEU A 149 9.51 5.88 17.60
CA LEU A 149 10.84 6.17 18.08
C LEU A 149 10.91 7.48 18.87
N ASP A 150 10.16 8.49 18.46
CA ASP A 150 10.11 9.78 19.16
C ASP A 150 9.49 9.59 20.55
N VAL A 151 8.32 8.91 20.60
CA VAL A 151 7.65 8.62 21.88
C VAL A 151 8.51 7.75 22.79
N TYR A 152 9.23 6.78 22.23
CA TYR A 152 10.15 5.92 22.97
C TYR A 152 11.32 6.71 23.53
N ASN A 153 11.97 7.53 22.71
CA ASN A 153 13.09 8.36 23.14
C ASN A 153 12.71 9.32 24.27
N ASP A 154 11.54 9.95 24.14
CA ASP A 154 11.02 10.84 25.19
C ASP A 154 10.74 10.10 26.50
N ALA A 155 10.10 8.94 26.43
CA ALA A 155 9.81 8.13 27.61
C ALA A 155 11.09 7.66 28.30
N MET A 156 12.08 7.18 27.54
CA MET A 156 13.35 6.71 28.07
C MET A 156 14.19 7.86 28.63
N THR A 157 14.18 9.02 27.98
CA THR A 157 14.86 10.23 28.48
C THR A 157 14.27 10.69 29.83
N LYS A 158 12.94 10.65 29.97
CA LYS A 158 12.25 10.96 31.23
C LYS A 158 12.57 9.97 32.34
N ALA A 159 12.65 8.66 32.00
CA ALA A 159 12.87 7.60 32.98
C ALA A 159 14.33 7.50 33.46
N LEU A 160 15.30 7.66 32.55
CA LEU A 160 16.72 7.43 32.83
C LEU A 160 17.56 8.70 32.99
N GLY A 161 17.03 9.83 32.54
CA GLY A 161 17.77 11.12 32.47
C GLY A 161 18.66 11.18 31.22
N LYS A 162 18.94 12.44 30.80
CA LYS A 162 19.74 12.73 29.59
C LYS A 162 21.19 12.25 29.67
N GLU A 163 21.71 12.06 30.85
CA GLU A 163 23.09 11.59 31.07
C GLU A 163 23.24 10.08 30.86
N ARG A 164 22.19 9.31 31.13
CA ARG A 164 22.21 7.85 31.06
C ARG A 164 21.59 7.27 29.77
N PHE A 165 20.76 8.03 29.10
CA PHE A 165 20.10 7.60 27.86
C PHE A 165 20.48 8.50 26.69
N ARG A 166 20.99 7.89 25.62
CA ARG A 166 21.19 8.57 24.33
C ARG A 166 20.02 8.20 23.41
N PRO A 167 19.22 9.19 22.97
CA PRO A 167 18.11 8.93 22.04
C PRO A 167 18.59 8.22 20.77
N TYR A 168 17.82 7.27 20.30
CA TYR A 168 18.03 6.68 18.98
C TYR A 168 17.69 7.71 17.90
N GLY A 169 18.65 7.97 17.03
CA GLY A 169 18.44 8.82 15.85
C GLY A 169 17.70 8.05 14.73
N PRO A 170 17.21 8.77 13.71
CA PRO A 170 16.75 8.12 12.50
C PRO A 170 17.89 7.23 11.97
N VAL A 171 17.54 6.03 11.49
CA VAL A 171 18.51 5.16 10.82
C VAL A 171 18.91 5.86 9.53
N THR A 172 19.93 6.73 9.61
CA THR A 172 20.61 7.21 8.41
C THR A 172 21.23 5.99 7.75
N MET A 173 20.80 5.67 6.54
CA MET A 173 21.53 4.68 5.72
C MET A 173 23.00 5.10 5.77
N ARG A 174 23.85 4.23 6.32
CA ARG A 174 25.30 4.49 6.35
C ARG A 174 25.71 4.75 4.91
N ASP A 175 26.29 5.91 4.68
CA ASP A 175 26.97 6.20 3.42
C ASP A 175 27.92 5.02 3.16
N PRO A 176 27.77 4.26 2.05
CA PRO A 176 28.66 3.12 1.76
C PRO A 176 30.13 3.52 1.59
N LYS A 177 30.42 4.82 1.63
CA LYS A 177 31.77 5.40 1.63
C LYS A 177 32.19 5.87 3.03
N GLY A 178 32.00 5.03 4.05
CA GLY A 178 32.51 5.30 5.38
C GLY A 178 34.01 5.38 5.41
N ASN A 179 34.56 6.59 5.20
CA ASN A 179 35.91 6.93 5.66
C ASN A 179 35.81 7.12 7.16
N GLY A 180 36.33 6.14 7.91
CA GLY A 180 36.62 6.28 9.31
C GLY A 180 37.68 7.38 9.53
N GLY A 181 37.40 8.27 10.43
CA GLY A 181 38.29 9.12 11.11
C GLY A 181 38.11 8.90 12.63
#